data_47632667074670a703a7285e8318e062
#
_entry.id   47632667074670a703a7285e8318e062
#
_cell.length_a   1.000
_cell.length_b   1.000
_cell.length_c   1.000
_cell.angle_alpha   90.00
_cell.angle_beta   90.00
_cell.angle_gamma   90.00
#
_symmetry.space_group_name_H-M   'P 1'
#
loop_
_entity.id
_entity.type
_entity.pdbx_description
1 polymer ?
#
loop_
_entity_poly.entity_id
_entity_poly.type
_entity_poly.pdbx_seq_one_letter_code
_entity_poly.pdbx_strand_id
1 'polypeptide(L)'
;MIGGSVLKLNIKSVESAESRKQWIEKGYKLPEYNIGKMRENTNKACKWVHFGGGNIFRIFLAARMQDLLNKGLADSGIIVGEGFDPEVVEKGYKPYDNLNINVTLKADGTIDKEVCASVADAIICSTQRPEDWKRFVEIFTNPALQMVSFTITEKGYATAPGYVQEDIARGPEKCTTICCMVVSLLNERFKAGAHPIAIVSMDNCSQNGLKLFTGVSTIAKRWAEMGMVSQEFVNWLCDETKVSFPWSMIDKITPRPDPMVCESLKKDGIEGMDVIITAKRSYVAAFVNSEECEYLVVEDKFPNGRPALDKAGVYFTDRDTVTKVERMKVCTCLNPLHTAMSVMGCILGYTKISDEMKDEDIVKYIERLGYVEGLPVVTDPGILSPKSFIDDVVYKRLPNPFMPDTPQRIATDTSQKLAIRFGETVKEYQAKGLDLGNLKVIPVVLASWIRYLLAVDDNGNPFELSPDPLAESAHADIAGIKFAQPLKGGELDKILSREDIWGYNVLTSPLKDAVISAFESMNAGPGAVRKTLHATIA
;
A
#
# COMPACT_ATOMS: atom_id res chain seq x y z
N MET A 1 -36.87 7.99 25.65
CA MET A 1 -36.03 8.28 24.49
C MET A 1 -35.43 9.67 24.73
N ILE A 2 -34.20 9.71 25.22
CA ILE A 2 -33.44 10.97 25.32
C ILE A 2 -33.05 11.29 23.89
N GLY A 3 -33.63 12.35 23.31
CA GLY A 3 -33.28 12.81 21.97
C GLY A 3 -31.83 13.26 21.94
N GLY A 4 -30.93 12.35 21.63
CA GLY A 4 -29.55 12.69 21.37
C GLY A 4 -29.49 13.62 20.16
N SER A 5 -28.86 14.78 20.31
CA SER A 5 -28.67 15.71 19.20
C SER A 5 -27.90 15.03 18.10
N VAL A 6 -28.43 15.07 16.90
CA VAL A 6 -27.85 14.48 15.71
C VAL A 6 -26.62 15.30 15.29
N LEU A 7 -25.47 14.65 15.16
CA LEU A 7 -24.25 15.27 14.68
C LEU A 7 -24.15 15.18 13.15
N LYS A 8 -23.73 16.26 12.50
CA LYS A 8 -23.44 16.29 11.06
C LYS A 8 -21.95 16.51 10.84
N LEU A 9 -21.36 15.76 9.95
CA LEU A 9 -19.98 15.98 9.57
C LEU A 9 -19.89 17.19 8.63
N ASN A 10 -19.71 18.36 9.20
CA ASN A 10 -19.48 19.61 8.48
C ASN A 10 -18.72 20.61 9.37
N ILE A 11 -18.18 21.68 8.78
CA ILE A 11 -17.38 22.69 9.50
C ILE A 11 -18.17 23.30 10.65
N LYS A 12 -19.43 23.67 10.42
CA LYS A 12 -20.27 24.30 11.44
C LYS A 12 -20.39 23.42 12.68
N SER A 13 -20.60 22.12 12.52
CA SER A 13 -20.71 21.16 13.62
C SER A 13 -19.37 20.95 14.35
N VAL A 14 -18.27 20.95 13.63
CA VAL A 14 -16.92 20.73 14.19
C VAL A 14 -16.41 21.96 14.95
N GLU A 15 -16.78 23.17 14.53
CA GLU A 15 -16.32 24.42 15.13
C GLU A 15 -17.25 24.99 16.20
N SER A 16 -18.57 24.72 16.19
CA SER A 16 -19.49 25.25 17.20
C SER A 16 -19.20 24.67 18.57
N ALA A 17 -19.14 25.48 19.60
CA ALA A 17 -18.79 25.07 20.96
C ALA A 17 -19.67 23.93 21.52
N GLU A 18 -20.97 23.95 21.22
CA GLU A 18 -21.92 22.94 21.70
C GLU A 18 -21.68 21.59 20.99
N SER A 19 -21.63 21.57 19.65
CA SER A 19 -21.43 20.34 18.89
C SER A 19 -20.00 19.77 19.09
N ARG A 20 -19.00 20.67 19.19
CA ARG A 20 -17.62 20.27 19.47
C ARG A 20 -17.48 19.49 20.78
N LYS A 21 -18.19 19.93 21.83
CA LYS A 21 -18.23 19.20 23.09
C LYS A 21 -18.83 17.80 22.93
N GLN A 22 -19.90 17.66 22.16
CA GLN A 22 -20.52 16.35 21.87
C GLN A 22 -19.62 15.41 21.10
N TRP A 23 -18.88 15.92 20.09
CA TRP A 23 -17.88 15.13 19.37
C TRP A 23 -16.82 14.58 20.31
N ILE A 24 -16.26 15.42 21.19
CA ILE A 24 -15.22 15.05 22.16
C ILE A 24 -15.76 14.02 23.18
N GLU A 25 -16.97 14.21 23.71
CA GLU A 25 -17.62 13.28 24.64
C GLU A 25 -17.84 11.89 24.03
N LYS A 26 -17.99 11.80 22.69
CA LYS A 26 -18.08 10.55 21.94
C LYS A 26 -16.71 9.97 21.55
N GLY A 27 -15.61 10.57 22.01
CA GLY A 27 -14.24 10.09 21.80
C GLY A 27 -13.63 10.48 20.47
N TYR A 28 -14.12 11.52 19.78
CA TYR A 28 -13.52 12.02 18.56
C TYR A 28 -12.44 13.06 18.85
N LYS A 29 -11.27 12.89 18.21
CA LYS A 29 -10.30 13.96 18.09
C LYS A 29 -10.76 14.94 17.01
N LEU A 30 -10.59 16.22 17.25
CA LEU A 30 -11.04 17.29 16.36
C LEU A 30 -9.88 18.18 15.93
N PRO A 31 -9.94 18.83 14.75
CA PRO A 31 -8.96 19.82 14.34
C PRO A 31 -8.79 20.92 15.40
N GLU A 32 -7.53 21.32 15.66
CA GLU A 32 -7.16 22.34 16.66
C GLU A 32 -6.76 23.68 16.02
N TYR A 33 -6.92 23.81 14.70
CA TYR A 33 -6.62 25.01 13.91
C TYR A 33 -7.90 25.61 13.32
N ASN A 34 -7.82 26.86 12.86
CA ASN A 34 -8.91 27.53 12.16
C ASN A 34 -9.03 27.00 10.73
N ILE A 35 -10.08 26.20 10.46
CA ILE A 35 -10.30 25.56 9.16
C ILE A 35 -10.55 26.61 8.07
N GLY A 36 -11.33 27.65 8.35
CA GLY A 36 -11.61 28.72 7.39
C GLY A 36 -10.35 29.45 6.96
N LYS A 37 -9.46 29.79 7.90
CA LYS A 37 -8.18 30.45 7.60
C LYS A 37 -7.23 29.57 6.81
N MET A 38 -7.14 28.30 7.17
CA MET A 38 -6.35 27.31 6.44
C MET A 38 -6.79 27.22 4.98
N ARG A 39 -8.11 27.17 4.73
CA ARG A 39 -8.68 27.14 3.36
C ARG A 39 -8.38 28.40 2.57
N GLU A 40 -8.56 29.57 3.20
CA GLU A 40 -8.22 30.85 2.59
C GLU A 40 -6.75 30.88 2.15
N ASN A 41 -5.83 30.51 3.03
CA ASN A 41 -4.40 30.45 2.73
C ASN A 41 -4.09 29.47 1.61
N THR A 42 -4.70 28.27 1.64
CA THR A 42 -4.52 27.25 0.60
C THR A 42 -5.02 27.72 -0.77
N ASN A 43 -6.18 28.35 -0.79
CA ASN A 43 -6.74 28.89 -2.04
C ASN A 43 -5.90 29.99 -2.65
N LYS A 44 -5.23 30.79 -1.82
CA LYS A 44 -4.32 31.87 -2.27
C LYS A 44 -2.99 31.34 -2.75
N ALA A 45 -2.42 30.35 -2.05
CA ALA A 45 -1.07 29.84 -2.28
C ALA A 45 -0.97 28.36 -1.91
N CYS A 46 -1.56 27.49 -2.76
CA CYS A 46 -1.51 26.06 -2.57
C CYS A 46 -0.06 25.56 -2.62
N LYS A 47 0.36 24.80 -1.60
CA LYS A 47 1.69 24.19 -1.54
C LYS A 47 1.69 22.73 -1.97
N TRP A 48 0.57 22.05 -1.83
CA TRP A 48 0.43 20.62 -2.08
C TRP A 48 -0.89 20.29 -2.80
N VAL A 49 -0.80 19.69 -3.98
CA VAL A 49 -1.90 19.05 -4.69
C VAL A 49 -1.72 17.54 -4.60
N HIS A 50 -2.80 16.82 -4.35
CA HIS A 50 -2.79 15.35 -4.37
C HIS A 50 -3.81 14.81 -5.37
N PHE A 51 -3.38 13.86 -6.23
CA PHE A 51 -4.26 13.15 -7.15
C PHE A 51 -4.58 11.74 -6.65
N GLY A 52 -5.87 11.40 -6.60
CA GLY A 52 -6.38 10.16 -6.05
C GLY A 52 -6.99 10.34 -4.66
N GLY A 53 -8.25 10.81 -4.60
CA GLY A 53 -8.97 11.11 -3.36
C GLY A 53 -9.46 9.89 -2.58
N GLY A 54 -8.77 8.74 -2.69
CA GLY A 54 -9.15 7.48 -2.05
C GLY A 54 -8.80 7.34 -0.57
N ASN A 55 -9.03 6.15 -0.03
CA ASN A 55 -8.90 5.88 1.41
C ASN A 55 -7.49 6.12 1.96
N ILE A 56 -6.45 5.65 1.27
CA ILE A 56 -5.06 5.79 1.75
C ILE A 56 -4.67 7.27 1.88
N PHE A 57 -5.07 8.11 0.94
CA PHE A 57 -4.83 9.55 1.03
C PHE A 57 -5.53 10.16 2.23
N ARG A 58 -6.84 9.88 2.39
CA ARG A 58 -7.70 10.51 3.42
C ARG A 58 -7.24 10.19 4.84
N ILE A 59 -6.92 8.91 5.13
CA ILE A 59 -6.59 8.48 6.49
C ILE A 59 -5.10 8.58 6.80
N PHE A 60 -4.22 8.65 5.81
CA PHE A 60 -2.79 8.73 6.05
C PHE A 60 -2.22 10.09 5.66
N LEU A 61 -2.17 10.43 4.38
CA LEU A 61 -1.47 11.64 3.92
C LEU A 61 -2.16 12.92 4.44
N ALA A 62 -3.48 12.98 4.35
CA ALA A 62 -4.25 14.11 4.88
C ALA A 62 -4.16 14.21 6.41
N ALA A 63 -4.10 13.08 7.13
CA ALA A 63 -3.88 13.08 8.57
C ALA A 63 -2.50 13.63 8.94
N ARG A 64 -1.43 13.29 8.19
CA ARG A 64 -0.08 13.88 8.43
C ARG A 64 -0.08 15.40 8.23
N MET A 65 -0.83 15.89 7.24
CA MET A 65 -0.99 17.34 7.06
C MET A 65 -1.79 17.97 8.21
N GLN A 66 -2.84 17.30 8.70
CA GLN A 66 -3.58 17.76 9.88
C GLN A 66 -2.70 17.85 11.12
N ASP A 67 -1.79 16.89 11.32
CA ASP A 67 -0.82 16.95 12.44
C ASP A 67 0.05 18.22 12.37
N LEU A 68 0.49 18.62 11.19
CA LEU A 68 1.26 19.85 11.00
C LEU A 68 0.42 21.10 11.32
N LEU A 69 -0.83 21.11 10.85
CA LEU A 69 -1.76 22.20 11.11
C LEU A 69 -2.08 22.33 12.61
N ASN A 70 -2.35 21.21 13.29
CA ASN A 70 -2.58 21.18 14.73
C ASN A 70 -1.36 21.65 15.54
N LYS A 71 -0.15 21.35 15.06
CA LYS A 71 1.13 21.81 15.68
C LYS A 71 1.49 23.25 15.31
N GLY A 72 0.72 23.93 14.46
CA GLY A 72 1.05 25.27 13.96
C GLY A 72 2.29 25.30 13.04
N LEU A 73 2.70 24.16 12.49
CA LEU A 73 3.85 24.01 11.58
C LEU A 73 3.48 24.15 10.11
N ALA A 74 2.20 24.29 9.81
CA ALA A 74 1.65 24.61 8.50
C ALA A 74 0.48 25.59 8.64
N ASP A 75 0.26 26.36 7.59
CA ASP A 75 -0.82 27.36 7.49
C ASP A 75 -1.80 27.11 6.34
N SER A 76 -1.48 26.12 5.50
CA SER A 76 -2.26 25.72 4.33
C SER A 76 -2.44 24.20 4.32
N GLY A 77 -3.57 23.74 3.78
CA GLY A 77 -3.91 22.34 3.63
C GLY A 77 -3.57 21.80 2.23
N ILE A 78 -4.32 20.77 1.83
CA ILE A 78 -4.13 20.05 0.57
C ILE A 78 -5.31 20.34 -0.36
N ILE A 79 -5.05 20.49 -1.66
CA ILE A 79 -6.08 20.42 -2.70
C ILE A 79 -6.04 19.03 -3.32
N VAL A 80 -7.20 18.37 -3.35
CA VAL A 80 -7.38 17.05 -3.96
C VAL A 80 -7.85 17.19 -5.39
N GLY A 81 -7.19 16.48 -6.31
CA GLY A 81 -7.62 16.28 -7.68
C GLY A 81 -8.12 14.85 -7.89
N GLU A 82 -9.34 14.69 -8.38
CA GLU A 82 -9.86 13.37 -8.75
C GLU A 82 -10.09 13.31 -10.26
N GLY A 83 -9.34 12.45 -10.93
CA GLY A 83 -9.40 12.34 -12.40
C GLY A 83 -10.01 11.04 -12.90
N PHE A 84 -10.21 10.06 -12.00
CA PHE A 84 -10.77 8.76 -12.40
C PHE A 84 -12.27 8.66 -12.16
N ASP A 85 -12.72 8.96 -10.93
CA ASP A 85 -14.11 8.80 -10.52
C ASP A 85 -14.67 10.10 -9.90
N PRO A 86 -15.34 10.94 -10.70
CA PRO A 86 -15.91 12.21 -10.24
C PRO A 86 -16.84 12.07 -9.02
N GLU A 87 -17.56 10.93 -8.91
CA GLU A 87 -18.48 10.70 -7.80
C GLU A 87 -17.76 10.63 -6.44
N VAL A 88 -16.47 10.32 -6.42
CA VAL A 88 -15.66 10.40 -5.19
C VAL A 88 -15.68 11.81 -4.62
N VAL A 89 -15.50 12.83 -5.45
CA VAL A 89 -15.60 14.24 -5.05
C VAL A 89 -17.03 14.61 -4.70
N GLU A 90 -17.98 14.31 -5.59
CA GLU A 90 -19.37 14.75 -5.47
C GLU A 90 -20.09 14.11 -4.29
N LYS A 91 -19.75 12.86 -3.92
CA LYS A 91 -20.43 12.09 -2.88
C LYS A 91 -19.58 11.89 -1.61
N GLY A 92 -18.24 11.91 -1.73
CA GLY A 92 -17.33 11.63 -0.62
C GLY A 92 -16.69 12.85 0.04
N TYR A 93 -16.64 13.99 -0.66
CA TYR A 93 -16.02 15.21 -0.15
C TYR A 93 -17.01 16.37 0.00
N LYS A 94 -17.66 16.77 -1.09
CA LYS A 94 -18.52 17.99 -1.11
C LYS A 94 -19.65 17.98 -0.10
N PRO A 95 -20.39 16.88 0.11
CA PRO A 95 -21.49 16.85 1.09
C PRO A 95 -21.04 17.03 2.55
N TYR A 96 -19.75 16.82 2.81
CA TYR A 96 -19.15 16.85 4.15
C TYR A 96 -18.16 18.02 4.32
N ASP A 97 -18.28 19.08 3.53
CA ASP A 97 -17.34 20.21 3.53
C ASP A 97 -15.86 19.77 3.37
N ASN A 98 -15.60 18.73 2.59
CA ASN A 98 -14.29 18.08 2.41
C ASN A 98 -13.68 17.49 3.71
N LEU A 99 -14.46 17.31 4.77
CA LEU A 99 -14.06 16.61 5.98
C LEU A 99 -14.27 15.09 5.82
N ASN A 100 -13.55 14.32 6.61
CA ASN A 100 -13.82 12.89 6.77
C ASN A 100 -13.52 12.44 8.20
N ILE A 101 -14.08 11.29 8.59
CA ILE A 101 -13.77 10.64 9.86
C ILE A 101 -12.72 9.55 9.59
N ASN A 102 -11.57 9.67 10.21
CA ASN A 102 -10.55 8.64 10.25
C ASN A 102 -10.82 7.70 11.42
N VAL A 103 -10.90 6.41 11.15
CA VAL A 103 -11.16 5.36 12.13
C VAL A 103 -10.00 4.38 12.12
N THR A 104 -9.17 4.41 13.15
CA THR A 104 -8.04 3.49 13.30
C THR A 104 -8.47 2.29 14.12
N LEU A 105 -8.39 1.12 13.52
CA LEU A 105 -8.78 -0.17 14.07
C LEU A 105 -7.53 -0.88 14.61
N LYS A 106 -7.50 -1.20 15.91
CA LYS A 106 -6.32 -1.76 16.56
C LYS A 106 -6.47 -3.26 16.84
N ALA A 107 -5.33 -3.92 16.97
CA ALA A 107 -5.28 -5.35 17.23
C ALA A 107 -5.95 -5.76 18.56
N ASP A 108 -5.92 -4.88 19.57
CA ASP A 108 -6.59 -5.10 20.86
C ASP A 108 -8.11 -4.89 20.84
N GLY A 109 -8.67 -4.56 19.68
CA GLY A 109 -10.10 -4.31 19.48
C GLY A 109 -10.53 -2.87 19.79
N THR A 110 -9.62 -1.99 20.23
CA THR A 110 -9.92 -0.57 20.43
C THR A 110 -9.96 0.21 19.12
N ILE A 111 -10.65 1.33 19.12
CA ILE A 111 -10.88 2.16 17.93
C ILE A 111 -10.57 3.62 18.27
N ASP A 112 -9.66 4.24 17.53
CA ASP A 112 -9.44 5.68 17.55
C ASP A 112 -10.27 6.36 16.47
N LYS A 113 -10.89 7.50 16.78
CA LYS A 113 -11.71 8.28 15.85
C LYS A 113 -11.21 9.72 15.78
N GLU A 114 -11.00 10.21 14.56
CA GLU A 114 -10.53 11.58 14.32
C GLU A 114 -11.28 12.22 13.15
N VAL A 115 -11.73 13.46 13.32
CA VAL A 115 -12.24 14.27 12.21
C VAL A 115 -11.06 14.95 11.52
N CYS A 116 -10.81 14.59 10.27
CA CYS A 116 -9.79 15.20 9.43
C CYS A 116 -10.38 16.32 8.57
N ALA A 117 -9.76 17.51 8.64
CA ALA A 117 -10.20 18.72 7.94
C ALA A 117 -9.06 19.39 7.13
N SER A 118 -7.92 18.71 6.93
CA SER A 118 -6.76 19.26 6.24
C SER A 118 -6.95 19.40 4.72
N VAL A 119 -8.00 18.82 4.15
CA VAL A 119 -8.37 19.01 2.74
C VAL A 119 -9.11 20.34 2.59
N ALA A 120 -8.43 21.31 1.96
CA ALA A 120 -9.01 22.64 1.74
C ALA A 120 -10.08 22.62 0.66
N ASP A 121 -9.82 21.89 -0.44
CA ASP A 121 -10.78 21.68 -1.52
C ASP A 121 -10.56 20.33 -2.21
N ALA A 122 -11.63 19.81 -2.84
CA ALA A 122 -11.59 18.63 -3.70
C ALA A 122 -12.23 19.00 -5.05
N ILE A 123 -11.49 18.80 -6.14
CA ILE A 123 -11.81 19.28 -7.48
C ILE A 123 -11.74 18.11 -8.46
N ILE A 124 -12.67 18.05 -9.40
CA ILE A 124 -12.64 17.05 -10.47
C ILE A 124 -11.60 17.48 -11.52
N CYS A 125 -10.55 16.69 -11.67
CA CYS A 125 -9.52 16.94 -12.66
C CYS A 125 -9.96 16.42 -14.03
N SER A 126 -10.40 17.34 -14.90
CA SER A 126 -10.87 17.00 -16.25
C SER A 126 -10.77 18.20 -17.17
N THR A 127 -10.17 18.01 -18.35
CA THR A 127 -10.15 19.02 -19.42
C THR A 127 -11.55 19.32 -19.98
N GLN A 128 -12.53 18.46 -19.72
CA GLN A 128 -13.93 18.61 -20.13
C GLN A 128 -14.76 19.45 -19.13
N ARG A 129 -14.18 19.89 -18.02
CA ARG A 129 -14.79 20.74 -16.99
C ARG A 129 -14.03 22.08 -16.92
N PRO A 130 -14.39 23.08 -17.74
CA PRO A 130 -13.57 24.28 -17.93
C PRO A 130 -13.24 25.04 -16.65
N GLU A 131 -14.18 25.18 -15.71
CA GLU A 131 -13.95 25.90 -14.46
C GLU A 131 -12.98 25.13 -13.53
N ASP A 132 -13.17 23.82 -13.38
CA ASP A 132 -12.29 22.96 -12.58
C ASP A 132 -10.88 22.93 -13.20
N TRP A 133 -10.78 22.79 -14.53
CA TRP A 133 -9.51 22.80 -15.25
C TRP A 133 -8.77 24.14 -15.10
N LYS A 134 -9.49 25.26 -15.28
CA LYS A 134 -8.93 26.58 -15.05
C LYS A 134 -8.35 26.73 -13.64
N ARG A 135 -9.05 26.19 -12.65
CA ARG A 135 -8.56 26.20 -11.26
C ARG A 135 -7.26 25.42 -11.11
N PHE A 136 -7.12 24.25 -11.75
CA PHE A 136 -5.84 23.53 -11.77
C PHE A 136 -4.74 24.32 -12.47
N VAL A 137 -5.02 24.95 -13.59
CA VAL A 137 -4.04 25.81 -14.28
C VAL A 137 -3.57 26.94 -13.34
N GLU A 138 -4.47 27.64 -12.66
CA GLU A 138 -4.12 28.68 -11.68
C GLU A 138 -3.22 28.14 -10.56
N ILE A 139 -3.51 26.94 -10.03
CA ILE A 139 -2.71 26.31 -8.99
C ILE A 139 -1.32 25.93 -9.51
N PHE A 140 -1.24 25.30 -10.69
CA PHE A 140 0.03 24.83 -11.23
C PHE A 140 0.93 25.99 -11.72
N THR A 141 0.37 27.07 -12.17
CA THR A 141 1.12 28.27 -12.57
C THR A 141 1.58 29.12 -11.39
N ASN A 142 1.02 28.90 -10.19
CA ASN A 142 1.45 29.60 -8.99
C ASN A 142 2.83 29.08 -8.52
N PRO A 143 3.82 29.97 -8.31
CA PRO A 143 5.15 29.56 -7.84
C PRO A 143 5.15 28.94 -6.44
N ALA A 144 4.11 29.17 -5.63
CA ALA A 144 3.99 28.61 -4.29
C ALA A 144 3.78 27.09 -4.26
N LEU A 145 3.33 26.49 -5.36
CA LEU A 145 3.13 25.03 -5.43
C LEU A 145 4.46 24.31 -5.35
N GLN A 146 4.64 23.55 -4.28
CA GLN A 146 5.87 22.83 -3.94
C GLN A 146 5.89 21.41 -4.47
N MET A 147 4.76 20.70 -4.32
CA MET A 147 4.67 19.30 -4.69
C MET A 147 3.29 18.90 -5.19
N VAL A 148 3.31 17.89 -6.07
CA VAL A 148 2.13 17.15 -6.51
C VAL A 148 2.35 15.69 -6.18
N SER A 149 1.39 15.05 -5.52
CA SER A 149 1.52 13.63 -5.14
C SER A 149 0.37 12.78 -5.66
N PHE A 150 0.57 11.46 -5.71
CA PHE A 150 -0.35 10.52 -6.34
C PHE A 150 -0.57 9.27 -5.49
N THR A 151 -1.83 8.83 -5.43
CA THR A 151 -2.24 7.47 -5.05
C THR A 151 -3.27 6.97 -6.07
N ILE A 152 -2.79 6.60 -7.26
CA ILE A 152 -3.60 6.24 -8.43
C ILE A 152 -3.41 4.80 -8.90
N THR A 153 -2.66 4.01 -8.14
CA THR A 153 -2.20 2.66 -8.44
C THR A 153 -1.17 2.58 -9.59
N GLU A 154 -0.40 1.50 -9.62
CA GLU A 154 0.67 1.29 -10.62
C GLU A 154 0.17 1.38 -12.07
N LYS A 155 -1.07 0.92 -12.32
CA LYS A 155 -1.69 0.98 -13.66
C LYS A 155 -1.87 2.40 -14.18
N GLY A 156 -2.01 3.38 -13.30
CA GLY A 156 -2.17 4.79 -13.65
C GLY A 156 -0.94 5.41 -14.32
N TYR A 157 0.24 4.80 -14.18
CA TYR A 157 1.50 5.28 -14.78
C TYR A 157 1.81 4.66 -16.14
N ALA A 158 1.08 3.60 -16.53
CA ALA A 158 1.35 2.88 -17.77
C ALA A 158 0.96 3.71 -19.00
N THR A 159 1.86 3.77 -19.99
CA THR A 159 1.63 4.47 -21.28
C THR A 159 1.29 3.51 -22.42
N ALA A 160 1.55 2.21 -22.29
CA ALA A 160 1.30 1.22 -23.33
C ALA A 160 -0.18 0.92 -23.66
N PRO A 161 -1.16 0.98 -22.72
CA PRO A 161 -2.55 0.69 -23.04
C PRO A 161 -3.11 1.55 -24.17
N GLY A 162 -3.92 0.96 -25.07
CA GLY A 162 -4.47 1.64 -26.26
C GLY A 162 -5.23 2.93 -25.94
N TYR A 163 -6.04 2.93 -24.88
CA TYR A 163 -6.76 4.13 -24.45
C TYR A 163 -5.82 5.29 -24.02
N VAL A 164 -4.62 4.98 -23.50
CA VAL A 164 -3.61 6.00 -23.16
C VAL A 164 -2.94 6.52 -24.43
N GLN A 165 -2.66 5.64 -25.40
CA GLN A 165 -2.10 6.05 -26.69
C GLN A 165 -3.06 6.95 -27.46
N GLU A 166 -4.37 6.65 -27.44
CA GLU A 166 -5.40 7.52 -28.00
C GLU A 166 -5.44 8.88 -27.29
N ASP A 167 -5.29 8.89 -25.98
CA ASP A 167 -5.30 10.11 -25.18
C ASP A 167 -4.07 10.99 -25.45
N ILE A 168 -2.90 10.39 -25.63
CA ILE A 168 -1.69 11.08 -26.08
C ILE A 168 -1.92 11.71 -27.46
N ALA A 169 -2.57 10.99 -28.37
CA ALA A 169 -2.87 11.52 -29.71
C ALA A 169 -3.86 12.68 -29.70
N ARG A 170 -4.77 12.76 -28.71
CA ARG A 170 -5.69 13.90 -28.53
C ARG A 170 -4.97 15.20 -28.13
N GLY A 171 -3.80 15.08 -27.51
CA GLY A 171 -2.97 16.20 -27.10
C GLY A 171 -3.36 16.85 -25.77
N PRO A 172 -2.59 17.87 -25.35
CA PRO A 172 -2.66 18.43 -23.99
C PRO A 172 -4.00 19.10 -23.64
N GLU A 173 -4.74 19.59 -24.63
CA GLU A 173 -6.00 20.33 -24.39
C GLU A 173 -7.22 19.41 -24.18
N LYS A 174 -7.14 18.16 -24.63
CA LYS A 174 -8.28 17.22 -24.68
C LYS A 174 -8.01 15.88 -24.01
N CYS A 175 -6.90 15.77 -23.30
CA CYS A 175 -6.54 14.53 -22.61
C CYS A 175 -7.45 14.27 -21.41
N THR A 176 -7.59 12.98 -21.07
CA THR A 176 -8.51 12.50 -20.03
C THR A 176 -7.83 11.59 -19.00
N THR A 177 -6.65 11.05 -19.33
CA THR A 177 -5.88 10.24 -18.38
C THR A 177 -5.06 11.12 -17.46
N ILE A 178 -4.91 10.72 -16.20
CA ILE A 178 -4.30 11.55 -15.17
C ILE A 178 -2.87 11.97 -15.51
N CYS A 179 -2.05 11.06 -16.05
CA CYS A 179 -0.68 11.40 -16.44
C CYS A 179 -0.63 12.40 -17.58
N CYS A 180 -1.50 12.28 -18.60
CA CYS A 180 -1.61 13.26 -19.67
C CYS A 180 -2.06 14.63 -19.14
N MET A 181 -3.08 14.66 -18.26
CA MET A 181 -3.55 15.89 -17.64
C MET A 181 -2.45 16.59 -16.83
N VAL A 182 -1.67 15.81 -16.06
CA VAL A 182 -0.55 16.36 -15.29
C VAL A 182 0.55 16.91 -16.19
N VAL A 183 0.90 16.22 -17.29
CA VAL A 183 1.87 16.74 -18.27
C VAL A 183 1.36 18.05 -18.91
N SER A 184 0.06 18.14 -19.21
CA SER A 184 -0.56 19.38 -19.68
C SER A 184 -0.41 20.52 -18.68
N LEU A 185 -0.74 20.26 -17.40
CA LEU A 185 -0.60 21.25 -16.32
C LEU A 185 0.87 21.66 -16.07
N LEU A 186 1.81 20.72 -16.19
CA LEU A 186 3.25 21.02 -16.10
C LEU A 186 3.72 21.88 -17.27
N ASN A 187 3.17 21.68 -18.46
CA ASN A 187 3.45 22.56 -19.61
C ASN A 187 2.95 24.00 -19.38
N GLU A 188 1.78 24.17 -18.75
CA GLU A 188 1.30 25.50 -18.35
C GLU A 188 2.21 26.12 -17.26
N ARG A 189 2.69 25.34 -16.30
CA ARG A 189 3.68 25.78 -15.31
C ARG A 189 4.99 26.22 -15.95
N PHE A 190 5.47 25.47 -16.95
CA PHE A 190 6.66 25.81 -17.72
C PHE A 190 6.49 27.16 -18.42
N LYS A 191 5.38 27.37 -19.14
CA LYS A 191 5.04 28.63 -19.79
C LYS A 191 4.94 29.81 -18.83
N ALA A 192 4.49 29.57 -17.60
CA ALA A 192 4.31 30.60 -16.57
C ALA A 192 5.61 30.94 -15.80
N GLY A 193 6.77 30.45 -16.24
CA GLY A 193 8.07 30.81 -15.66
C GLY A 193 8.92 29.63 -15.21
N ALA A 194 8.55 28.41 -15.59
CA ALA A 194 9.31 27.17 -15.33
C ALA A 194 9.68 26.99 -13.84
N HIS A 195 8.75 27.32 -12.94
CA HIS A 195 8.96 27.20 -11.50
C HIS A 195 9.22 25.74 -11.09
N PRO A 196 10.24 25.45 -10.28
CA PRO A 196 10.56 24.08 -9.86
C PRO A 196 9.41 23.41 -9.11
N ILE A 197 9.38 22.05 -9.13
CA ILE A 197 8.31 21.27 -8.49
C ILE A 197 8.76 19.81 -8.25
N ALA A 198 8.21 19.17 -7.21
CA ALA A 198 8.34 17.73 -7.01
C ALA A 198 7.04 16.99 -7.41
N ILE A 199 7.17 15.90 -8.14
CA ILE A 199 6.09 15.03 -8.60
C ILE A 199 6.28 13.67 -7.96
N VAL A 200 5.47 13.35 -6.94
CA VAL A 200 5.74 12.28 -5.97
C VAL A 200 4.72 11.16 -6.11
N SER A 201 5.13 9.98 -6.54
CA SER A 201 4.28 8.80 -6.39
C SER A 201 4.28 8.36 -4.92
N MET A 202 3.10 8.15 -4.35
CA MET A 202 2.89 7.57 -3.03
C MET A 202 2.07 6.27 -3.14
N ASP A 203 2.24 5.56 -4.26
CA ASP A 203 1.66 4.23 -4.49
C ASP A 203 2.58 3.13 -3.99
N ASN A 204 1.99 2.06 -3.49
CA ASN A 204 2.73 0.89 -3.01
C ASN A 204 3.14 -0.01 -4.18
N CYS A 205 4.12 0.45 -4.95
CA CYS A 205 4.75 -0.33 -6.01
C CYS A 205 6.24 -0.03 -6.08
N SER A 206 7.02 -1.03 -6.49
CA SER A 206 8.48 -0.91 -6.56
C SER A 206 8.90 0.17 -7.56
N GLN A 207 9.91 0.97 -7.16
CA GLN A 207 10.47 2.04 -7.97
C GLN A 207 9.41 3.02 -8.49
N ASN A 208 8.46 3.37 -7.64
CA ASN A 208 7.29 4.15 -8.00
C ASN A 208 7.62 5.52 -8.62
N GLY A 209 8.65 6.21 -8.15
CA GLY A 209 9.12 7.47 -8.73
C GLY A 209 9.68 7.30 -10.15
N LEU A 210 10.38 6.19 -10.43
CA LEU A 210 10.84 5.87 -11.79
C LEU A 210 9.66 5.58 -12.73
N LYS A 211 8.66 4.83 -12.29
CA LYS A 211 7.45 4.55 -13.08
C LYS A 211 6.70 5.83 -13.43
N LEU A 212 6.51 6.70 -12.45
CA LEU A 212 5.87 8.00 -12.67
C LEU A 212 6.70 8.88 -13.63
N PHE A 213 8.01 9.00 -13.44
CA PHE A 213 8.90 9.71 -14.36
C PHE A 213 8.81 9.16 -15.77
N THR A 214 8.87 7.83 -15.92
CA THR A 214 8.79 7.17 -17.23
C THR A 214 7.47 7.49 -17.93
N GLY A 215 6.35 7.39 -17.22
CA GLY A 215 5.02 7.73 -17.76
C GLY A 215 4.94 9.18 -18.22
N VAL A 216 5.27 10.10 -17.34
CA VAL A 216 5.19 11.57 -17.59
C VAL A 216 6.16 12.00 -18.69
N SER A 217 7.42 11.56 -18.65
CA SER A 217 8.42 11.95 -19.65
C SER A 217 8.13 11.35 -21.04
N THR A 218 7.59 10.12 -21.10
CA THR A 218 7.17 9.51 -22.37
C THR A 218 6.07 10.30 -23.04
N ILE A 219 5.04 10.73 -22.28
CA ILE A 219 3.95 11.58 -22.81
C ILE A 219 4.50 12.90 -23.33
N ALA A 220 5.33 13.59 -22.54
CA ALA A 220 5.91 14.89 -22.91
C ALA A 220 6.77 14.78 -24.18
N LYS A 221 7.62 13.77 -24.32
CA LYS A 221 8.44 13.51 -25.51
C LYS A 221 7.57 13.26 -26.75
N ARG A 222 6.54 12.43 -26.61
CA ARG A 222 5.60 12.18 -27.71
C ARG A 222 4.88 13.44 -28.16
N TRP A 223 4.45 14.29 -27.24
CA TRP A 223 3.83 15.57 -27.58
C TRP A 223 4.81 16.55 -28.23
N ALA A 224 6.09 16.52 -27.85
CA ALA A 224 7.11 17.31 -28.53
C ALA A 224 7.38 16.81 -29.96
N GLU A 225 7.48 15.51 -30.17
CA GLU A 225 7.60 14.87 -31.51
C GLU A 225 6.42 15.23 -32.43
N MET A 226 5.22 15.37 -31.84
CA MET A 226 4.00 15.78 -32.54
C MET A 226 3.87 17.32 -32.70
N GLY A 227 4.82 18.09 -32.18
CA GLY A 227 4.81 19.56 -32.23
C GLY A 227 3.75 20.21 -31.32
N MET A 228 3.21 19.49 -30.36
CA MET A 228 2.16 19.97 -29.43
C MET A 228 2.73 20.72 -28.22
N VAL A 229 3.95 20.42 -27.84
CA VAL A 229 4.72 21.11 -26.79
C VAL A 229 6.14 21.38 -27.28
N SER A 230 6.88 22.27 -26.61
CA SER A 230 8.25 22.60 -27.03
C SER A 230 9.27 21.60 -26.49
N GLN A 231 10.43 21.48 -27.16
CA GLN A 231 11.54 20.64 -26.67
C GLN A 231 12.14 21.21 -25.38
N GLU A 232 12.10 22.52 -25.18
CA GLU A 232 12.57 23.19 -23.96
C GLU A 232 11.73 22.77 -22.75
N PHE A 233 10.41 22.57 -22.93
CA PHE A 233 9.56 22.00 -21.89
C PHE A 233 10.00 20.57 -21.52
N VAL A 234 10.28 19.72 -22.50
CA VAL A 234 10.76 18.35 -22.24
C VAL A 234 12.10 18.38 -21.50
N ASN A 235 13.01 19.25 -21.91
CA ASN A 235 14.31 19.40 -21.25
C ASN A 235 14.14 19.86 -19.79
N TRP A 236 13.27 20.83 -19.53
CA TRP A 236 12.94 21.28 -18.17
C TRP A 236 12.31 20.17 -17.34
N LEU A 237 11.37 19.40 -17.91
CA LEU A 237 10.69 18.29 -17.23
C LEU A 237 11.65 17.16 -16.85
N CYS A 238 12.67 16.93 -17.67
CA CYS A 238 13.67 15.86 -17.44
C CYS A 238 14.88 16.33 -16.63
N ASP A 239 14.96 17.61 -16.26
CA ASP A 239 15.99 18.15 -15.37
C ASP A 239 15.56 17.97 -13.91
N GLU A 240 16.13 16.98 -13.20
CA GLU A 240 15.80 16.68 -11.80
C GLU A 240 16.04 17.86 -10.83
N THR A 241 16.81 18.88 -11.22
CA THR A 241 16.98 20.11 -10.43
C THR A 241 15.79 21.06 -10.56
N LYS A 242 14.93 20.84 -11.54
CA LYS A 242 13.72 21.62 -11.83
C LYS A 242 12.46 20.84 -11.52
N VAL A 243 12.35 19.62 -12.05
CA VAL A 243 11.22 18.72 -11.82
C VAL A 243 11.76 17.41 -11.28
N SER A 244 11.60 17.20 -9.99
CA SER A 244 12.04 15.95 -9.36
C SER A 244 10.91 14.93 -9.29
N PHE A 245 11.29 13.65 -9.27
CA PHE A 245 10.39 12.51 -9.11
C PHE A 245 10.86 11.66 -7.92
N PRO A 246 10.66 12.17 -6.69
CA PRO A 246 11.09 11.46 -5.48
C PRO A 246 10.48 10.05 -5.41
N TRP A 247 11.31 9.06 -5.07
CA TRP A 247 10.85 7.72 -4.77
C TRP A 247 10.23 7.68 -3.40
N SER A 248 9.26 6.79 -3.19
CA SER A 248 8.68 6.59 -1.87
C SER A 248 8.42 5.12 -1.58
N MET A 249 8.38 4.78 -0.30
CA MET A 249 7.81 3.54 0.21
C MET A 249 6.68 3.91 1.17
N ILE A 250 5.48 3.46 0.86
CA ILE A 250 4.29 3.62 1.70
C ILE A 250 3.83 2.25 2.18
N ASP A 251 3.41 2.18 3.43
CA ASP A 251 2.88 0.96 4.03
C ASP A 251 1.78 1.30 5.05
N LYS A 252 0.54 1.05 4.68
CA LYS A 252 -0.66 1.13 5.51
C LYS A 252 -1.80 0.37 4.84
N ILE A 253 -2.50 -0.46 5.58
CA ILE A 253 -3.68 -1.16 5.07
C ILE A 253 -4.92 -0.31 5.31
N THR A 254 -5.61 0.02 4.23
CA THR A 254 -6.86 0.80 4.23
C THR A 254 -7.94 0.02 3.48
N PRO A 255 -8.64 -0.88 4.15
CA PRO A 255 -9.69 -1.68 3.50
C PRO A 255 -10.86 -0.82 3.04
N ARG A 256 -11.79 -1.43 2.31
CA ARG A 256 -13.07 -0.80 2.00
C ARG A 256 -13.77 -0.37 3.27
N PRO A 257 -14.68 0.64 3.21
CA PRO A 257 -15.45 1.05 4.38
C PRO A 257 -16.13 -0.15 5.05
N ASP A 258 -15.84 -0.35 6.33
CA ASP A 258 -16.30 -1.50 7.10
C ASP A 258 -17.74 -1.28 7.60
N PRO A 259 -18.68 -2.23 7.40
CA PRO A 259 -20.05 -2.11 7.87
C PRO A 259 -20.18 -1.94 9.39
N MET A 260 -19.30 -2.60 10.18
CA MET A 260 -19.34 -2.44 11.64
C MET A 260 -18.91 -1.05 12.07
N VAL A 261 -17.92 -0.47 11.37
CA VAL A 261 -17.52 0.93 11.58
C VAL A 261 -18.66 1.86 11.22
N CYS A 262 -19.31 1.67 10.09
CA CYS A 262 -20.49 2.43 9.66
C CYS A 262 -21.58 2.43 10.77
N GLU A 263 -21.95 1.26 11.26
CA GLU A 263 -22.97 1.11 12.30
C GLU A 263 -22.52 1.70 13.65
N SER A 264 -21.24 1.64 13.99
CA SER A 264 -20.69 2.29 15.19
C SER A 264 -20.84 3.81 15.12
N LEU A 265 -20.49 4.42 13.97
CA LEU A 265 -20.61 5.87 13.78
C LEU A 265 -22.08 6.33 13.79
N LYS A 266 -23.00 5.53 13.23
CA LYS A 266 -24.45 5.80 13.33
C LYS A 266 -24.97 5.72 14.77
N LYS A 267 -24.48 4.76 15.56
CA LYS A 267 -24.81 4.66 17.00
C LYS A 267 -24.30 5.86 17.79
N ASP A 268 -23.20 6.45 17.38
CA ASP A 268 -22.72 7.73 17.92
C ASP A 268 -23.64 8.91 17.53
N GLY A 269 -24.66 8.70 16.69
CA GLY A 269 -25.61 9.70 16.24
C GLY A 269 -25.11 10.58 15.12
N ILE A 270 -24.17 10.10 14.29
CA ILE A 270 -23.64 10.85 13.16
C ILE A 270 -24.43 10.50 11.91
N GLU A 271 -24.96 11.51 11.22
CA GLU A 271 -25.71 11.34 9.97
C GLU A 271 -24.78 11.17 8.74
N GLY A 272 -25.29 10.49 7.71
CA GLY A 272 -24.64 10.40 6.39
C GLY A 272 -23.46 9.44 6.35
N MET A 273 -23.43 8.43 7.22
CA MET A 273 -22.33 7.45 7.29
C MET A 273 -22.51 6.26 6.34
N ASP A 274 -23.53 6.24 5.50
CA ASP A 274 -23.77 5.14 4.58
C ASP A 274 -22.69 5.03 3.51
N VAL A 275 -22.36 3.79 3.15
CA VAL A 275 -21.41 3.51 2.07
C VAL A 275 -22.13 3.62 0.74
N ILE A 276 -21.55 4.39 -0.18
CA ILE A 276 -22.03 4.59 -1.54
C ILE A 276 -21.12 3.83 -2.49
N ILE A 277 -21.70 3.04 -3.38
CA ILE A 277 -20.98 2.43 -4.49
C ILE A 277 -21.24 3.28 -5.73
N THR A 278 -20.17 3.81 -6.33
CA THR A 278 -20.25 4.65 -7.52
C THR A 278 -20.49 3.84 -8.78
N ALA A 279 -20.82 4.53 -9.89
CA ALA A 279 -20.92 3.89 -11.20
C ALA A 279 -19.63 3.21 -11.65
N LYS A 280 -18.46 3.71 -11.21
CA LYS A 280 -17.13 3.09 -11.45
C LYS A 280 -16.75 2.05 -10.39
N ARG A 281 -17.68 1.66 -9.53
CA ARG A 281 -17.51 0.68 -8.44
C ARG A 281 -16.49 1.10 -7.37
N SER A 282 -16.28 2.40 -7.19
CA SER A 282 -15.57 2.91 -6.02
C SER A 282 -16.49 2.85 -4.79
N TYR A 283 -15.91 2.49 -3.64
CA TYR A 283 -16.62 2.48 -2.36
C TYR A 283 -16.32 3.80 -1.65
N VAL A 284 -17.33 4.64 -1.50
CA VAL A 284 -17.23 6.00 -0.96
C VAL A 284 -18.05 6.10 0.33
N ALA A 285 -17.46 6.66 1.37
CA ALA A 285 -18.13 6.96 2.64
C ALA A 285 -17.57 8.26 3.24
N ALA A 286 -18.29 8.87 4.17
CA ALA A 286 -17.81 10.01 4.95
C ALA A 286 -16.69 9.65 5.93
N PHE A 287 -16.41 8.36 6.09
CA PHE A 287 -15.34 7.84 6.95
C PHE A 287 -14.37 6.96 6.15
N VAL A 288 -13.20 6.76 6.73
CA VAL A 288 -12.19 5.81 6.25
C VAL A 288 -11.71 5.00 7.44
N ASN A 289 -11.58 3.69 7.28
CA ASN A 289 -11.01 2.81 8.29
C ASN A 289 -9.65 2.24 7.85
N SER A 290 -8.74 2.07 8.80
CA SER A 290 -7.41 1.52 8.56
C SER A 290 -6.87 0.79 9.80
N GLU A 291 -5.79 0.05 9.61
CA GLU A 291 -4.94 -0.42 10.71
C GLU A 291 -4.20 0.74 11.40
N GLU A 292 -3.58 0.46 12.54
CA GLU A 292 -2.74 1.43 13.26
C GLU A 292 -1.33 1.57 12.68
N CYS A 293 -0.77 0.51 12.08
CA CYS A 293 0.58 0.54 11.50
C CYS A 293 0.63 1.44 10.27
N GLU A 294 1.66 2.32 10.22
CA GLU A 294 1.86 3.19 9.08
C GLU A 294 3.32 3.60 8.92
N TYR A 295 3.82 3.53 7.69
CA TYR A 295 5.17 3.95 7.33
C TYR A 295 5.13 4.69 6.00
N LEU A 296 5.75 5.87 5.95
CA LEU A 296 5.98 6.62 4.72
C LEU A 296 7.43 7.12 4.74
N VAL A 297 8.20 6.63 3.78
CA VAL A 297 9.57 7.04 3.54
C VAL A 297 9.65 7.65 2.16
N VAL A 298 10.22 8.84 2.02
CA VAL A 298 10.26 9.61 0.77
C VAL A 298 11.68 10.09 0.51
N GLU A 299 12.14 10.02 -0.73
CA GLU A 299 13.39 10.66 -1.16
C GLU A 299 13.30 12.18 -0.97
N ASP A 300 14.25 12.77 -0.23
CA ASP A 300 14.24 14.21 0.06
C ASP A 300 14.82 15.04 -1.09
N LYS A 301 14.07 15.09 -2.20
CA LYS A 301 14.44 15.79 -3.41
C LYS A 301 13.30 16.71 -3.87
N PHE A 302 13.23 17.90 -3.26
CA PHE A 302 12.15 18.86 -3.43
C PHE A 302 12.71 20.23 -3.87
N PRO A 303 12.85 20.48 -5.17
CA PRO A 303 13.54 21.69 -5.67
C PRO A 303 12.81 23.00 -5.35
N ASN A 304 11.53 22.96 -4.97
CA ASN A 304 10.74 24.11 -4.51
C ASN A 304 10.36 24.03 -3.03
N GLY A 305 11.09 23.19 -2.25
CA GLY A 305 10.71 22.89 -0.87
C GLY A 305 9.52 21.96 -0.75
N ARG A 306 9.15 21.62 0.50
CA ARG A 306 8.03 20.74 0.85
C ARG A 306 7.41 21.13 2.19
N PRO A 307 6.18 20.71 2.49
CA PRO A 307 5.66 20.76 3.86
C PRO A 307 6.57 19.98 4.82
N ALA A 308 6.64 20.40 6.08
CA ALA A 308 7.51 19.82 7.10
C ALA A 308 6.98 18.46 7.62
N LEU A 309 6.63 17.53 6.72
CA LEU A 309 6.01 16.24 7.03
C LEU A 309 6.90 15.33 7.91
N ASP A 310 8.22 15.61 7.98
CA ASP A 310 9.13 14.98 8.95
C ASP A 310 8.70 15.25 10.40
N LYS A 311 8.07 16.37 10.69
CA LYS A 311 7.48 16.70 12.01
C LYS A 311 6.16 15.99 12.28
N ALA A 312 5.63 15.29 11.28
CA ALA A 312 4.40 14.49 11.36
C ALA A 312 4.65 12.99 11.14
N GLY A 313 5.90 12.52 11.29
CA GLY A 313 6.24 11.10 11.26
C GLY A 313 6.55 10.52 9.87
N VAL A 314 6.70 11.35 8.85
CA VAL A 314 7.20 10.93 7.53
C VAL A 314 8.73 10.97 7.54
N TYR A 315 9.34 9.90 7.04
CA TYR A 315 10.80 9.81 6.93
C TYR A 315 11.26 10.36 5.58
N PHE A 316 12.22 11.28 5.60
CA PHE A 316 12.88 11.80 4.41
C PHE A 316 14.35 11.38 4.38
N THR A 317 14.80 10.86 3.24
CA THR A 317 16.14 10.29 3.10
C THR A 317 16.60 10.32 1.62
N ASP A 318 17.70 9.68 1.30
CA ASP A 318 18.14 9.47 -0.08
C ASP A 318 17.40 8.29 -0.75
N ARG A 319 17.47 8.23 -2.09
CA ARG A 319 16.82 7.20 -2.93
C ARG A 319 17.27 5.77 -2.59
N ASP A 320 18.57 5.59 -2.29
CA ASP A 320 19.13 4.30 -1.96
C ASP A 320 18.51 3.75 -0.66
N THR A 321 18.38 4.62 0.34
CA THR A 321 17.75 4.27 1.62
C THR A 321 16.26 3.95 1.45
N VAL A 322 15.50 4.68 0.59
CA VAL A 322 14.11 4.30 0.25
C VAL A 322 14.05 2.87 -0.31
N THR A 323 14.97 2.55 -1.23
CA THR A 323 15.09 1.20 -1.81
C THR A 323 15.42 0.15 -0.75
N LYS A 324 16.30 0.46 0.20
CA LYS A 324 16.62 -0.44 1.32
C LYS A 324 15.42 -0.69 2.21
N VAL A 325 14.59 0.33 2.50
CA VAL A 325 13.35 0.15 3.28
C VAL A 325 12.36 -0.75 2.53
N GLU A 326 12.19 -0.56 1.22
CA GLU A 326 11.36 -1.45 0.41
C GLU A 326 11.88 -2.88 0.47
N ARG A 327 13.19 -3.09 0.26
CA ARG A 327 13.81 -4.41 0.33
C ARG A 327 13.66 -5.06 1.71
N MET A 328 13.87 -4.33 2.79
CA MET A 328 13.62 -4.78 4.16
C MET A 328 12.19 -5.33 4.33
N LYS A 329 11.19 -4.59 3.88
CA LYS A 329 9.78 -4.97 3.95
C LYS A 329 9.49 -6.21 3.11
N VAL A 330 9.93 -6.21 1.84
CA VAL A 330 9.56 -7.23 0.84
C VAL A 330 10.31 -8.54 1.04
N CYS A 331 11.61 -8.47 1.38
CA CYS A 331 12.46 -9.67 1.45
C CYS A 331 12.55 -10.27 2.87
N THR A 332 12.16 -9.52 3.93
CA THR A 332 12.41 -10.00 5.30
C THR A 332 11.25 -9.73 6.26
N CYS A 333 10.85 -8.45 6.46
CA CYS A 333 10.12 -8.08 7.67
C CYS A 333 8.59 -8.23 7.60
N LEU A 334 7.98 -8.22 6.41
CA LEU A 334 6.53 -8.35 6.24
C LEU A 334 6.17 -9.49 5.29
N ASN A 335 6.58 -9.38 4.02
CA ASN A 335 6.02 -10.23 2.97
C ASN A 335 6.40 -11.73 3.13
N PRO A 336 7.61 -12.11 3.58
CA PRO A 336 7.92 -13.50 3.87
C PRO A 336 7.06 -14.08 4.98
N LEU A 337 6.86 -13.34 6.09
CA LEU A 337 6.06 -13.80 7.23
C LEU A 337 4.62 -14.06 6.80
N HIS A 338 4.06 -13.12 6.05
CA HIS A 338 2.69 -13.20 5.54
C HIS A 338 2.50 -14.37 4.57
N THR A 339 3.49 -14.63 3.68
CA THR A 339 3.42 -15.76 2.74
C THR A 339 3.57 -17.10 3.45
N ALA A 340 4.53 -17.22 4.35
CA ALA A 340 4.79 -18.47 5.07
C ALA A 340 3.56 -18.93 5.86
N MET A 341 2.95 -18.00 6.63
CA MET A 341 1.75 -18.34 7.40
C MET A 341 0.56 -18.65 6.48
N SER A 342 0.35 -17.89 5.42
CA SER A 342 -0.82 -18.05 4.56
C SER A 342 -0.83 -19.37 3.80
N VAL A 343 0.31 -19.82 3.28
CA VAL A 343 0.41 -21.13 2.63
C VAL A 343 0.12 -22.26 3.62
N MET A 344 0.71 -22.16 4.82
CA MET A 344 0.45 -23.09 5.92
C MET A 344 -1.02 -23.05 6.33
N GLY A 345 -1.59 -21.86 6.47
CA GLY A 345 -2.97 -21.63 6.87
C GLY A 345 -3.99 -22.19 5.88
N CYS A 346 -3.74 -22.09 4.57
CA CYS A 346 -4.58 -22.74 3.56
C CYS A 346 -4.65 -24.25 3.78
N ILE A 347 -3.51 -24.92 4.02
CA ILE A 347 -3.46 -26.36 4.24
C ILE A 347 -4.14 -26.74 5.56
N LEU A 348 -3.99 -25.91 6.60
CA LEU A 348 -4.59 -26.14 7.92
C LEU A 348 -6.08 -25.72 7.98
N GLY A 349 -6.64 -25.17 6.90
CA GLY A 349 -8.06 -24.83 6.79
C GLY A 349 -8.46 -23.49 7.42
N TYR A 350 -7.51 -22.58 7.66
CA TYR A 350 -7.81 -21.22 8.11
C TYR A 350 -8.45 -20.37 7.00
N THR A 351 -9.30 -19.45 7.41
CA THR A 351 -10.01 -18.51 6.50
C THR A 351 -9.75 -17.04 6.83
N LYS A 352 -9.04 -16.76 7.93
CA LYS A 352 -8.64 -15.42 8.34
C LYS A 352 -7.22 -15.43 8.88
N ILE A 353 -6.43 -14.44 8.48
CA ILE A 353 -5.07 -14.24 9.01
C ILE A 353 -5.09 -14.01 10.53
N SER A 354 -6.04 -13.24 11.03
CA SER A 354 -6.17 -12.98 12.47
C SER A 354 -6.52 -14.23 13.30
N ASP A 355 -7.11 -15.26 12.70
CA ASP A 355 -7.36 -16.54 13.38
C ASP A 355 -6.11 -17.42 13.39
N GLU A 356 -5.27 -17.38 12.35
CA GLU A 356 -3.95 -18.00 12.35
C GLU A 356 -3.08 -17.44 13.49
N MET A 357 -3.19 -16.13 13.78
CA MET A 357 -2.43 -15.50 14.86
C MET A 357 -2.91 -15.84 16.28
N LYS A 358 -3.98 -16.60 16.42
CA LYS A 358 -4.40 -17.21 17.70
C LYS A 358 -3.77 -18.59 17.92
N ASP A 359 -3.12 -19.12 16.90
CA ASP A 359 -2.42 -20.41 16.91
C ASP A 359 -0.96 -20.20 17.33
N GLU A 360 -0.60 -20.64 18.52
CA GLU A 360 0.75 -20.46 19.07
C GLU A 360 1.86 -21.07 18.20
N ASP A 361 1.59 -22.17 17.50
CA ASP A 361 2.57 -22.79 16.62
C ASP A 361 2.83 -21.90 15.38
N ILE A 362 1.78 -21.31 14.78
CA ILE A 362 1.93 -20.39 13.67
C ILE A 362 2.66 -19.10 14.12
N VAL A 363 2.31 -18.55 15.29
CA VAL A 363 3.00 -17.37 15.82
C VAL A 363 4.49 -17.65 15.98
N LYS A 364 4.89 -18.73 16.66
CA LYS A 364 6.29 -19.10 16.84
C LYS A 364 7.00 -19.37 15.50
N TYR A 365 6.28 -19.94 14.53
CA TYR A 365 6.79 -20.21 13.19
C TYR A 365 7.20 -18.93 12.47
N ILE A 366 6.33 -17.91 12.43
CA ILE A 366 6.64 -16.62 11.81
C ILE A 366 7.63 -15.80 12.63
N GLU A 367 7.60 -15.87 13.96
CA GLU A 367 8.60 -15.25 14.82
C GLU A 367 10.00 -15.80 14.53
N ARG A 368 10.15 -17.12 14.46
CA ARG A 368 11.42 -17.73 14.11
C ARG A 368 11.88 -17.32 12.71
N LEU A 369 10.98 -17.33 11.74
CA LEU A 369 11.27 -16.87 10.38
C LEU A 369 11.78 -15.44 10.35
N GLY A 370 11.10 -14.52 11.05
CA GLY A 370 11.46 -13.09 11.09
C GLY A 370 12.72 -12.81 11.90
N TYR A 371 12.70 -13.20 13.18
CA TYR A 371 13.76 -12.79 14.10
C TYR A 371 15.03 -13.64 14.03
N VAL A 372 14.92 -14.94 13.74
CA VAL A 372 16.05 -15.87 13.79
C VAL A 372 16.64 -16.10 12.40
N GLU A 373 15.79 -16.24 11.37
CA GLU A 373 16.25 -16.57 10.02
C GLU A 373 16.37 -15.34 9.13
N GLY A 374 15.48 -14.36 9.25
CA GLY A 374 15.48 -13.16 8.41
C GLY A 374 16.40 -12.04 8.91
N LEU A 375 16.29 -11.64 10.18
CA LEU A 375 17.05 -10.50 10.73
C LEU A 375 18.58 -10.59 10.55
N PRO A 376 19.25 -11.77 10.65
CA PRO A 376 20.71 -11.84 10.45
C PRO A 376 21.19 -11.37 9.07
N VAL A 377 20.31 -11.40 8.08
CA VAL A 377 20.63 -11.05 6.68
C VAL A 377 19.78 -9.89 6.15
N VAL A 378 18.97 -9.26 6.99
CA VAL A 378 18.11 -8.15 6.60
C VAL A 378 18.93 -7.01 5.99
N THR A 379 18.35 -6.36 4.98
CA THR A 379 18.84 -5.07 4.50
C THR A 379 18.39 -4.00 5.50
N ASP A 380 19.30 -3.57 6.37
CA ASP A 380 19.01 -2.51 7.36
C ASP A 380 19.09 -1.13 6.68
N PRO A 381 17.99 -0.36 6.64
CA PRO A 381 17.99 0.98 6.06
C PRO A 381 18.58 2.05 7.00
N GLY A 382 18.82 1.74 8.29
CA GLY A 382 19.36 2.66 9.29
C GLY A 382 18.38 3.72 9.81
N ILE A 383 17.25 3.96 9.15
CA ILE A 383 16.23 4.96 9.56
C ILE A 383 14.99 4.35 10.20
N LEU A 384 14.76 3.07 9.95
CA LEU A 384 13.71 2.25 10.53
C LEU A 384 14.35 1.00 11.10
N SER A 385 13.99 0.63 12.33
CA SER A 385 14.47 -0.62 12.93
C SER A 385 13.77 -1.82 12.29
N PRO A 386 14.51 -2.74 11.62
CA PRO A 386 13.92 -3.97 11.09
C PRO A 386 13.20 -4.80 12.15
N LYS A 387 13.79 -4.86 13.37
CA LYS A 387 13.16 -5.57 14.49
C LYS A 387 11.83 -4.94 14.89
N SER A 388 11.78 -3.62 15.07
CA SER A 388 10.53 -2.93 15.43
C SER A 388 9.47 -3.05 14.33
N PHE A 389 9.90 -3.11 13.06
CA PHE A 389 8.99 -3.35 11.95
C PHE A 389 8.38 -4.76 12.02
N ILE A 390 9.18 -5.80 12.34
CA ILE A 390 8.66 -7.16 12.57
C ILE A 390 7.73 -7.17 13.78
N ASP A 391 8.06 -6.47 14.88
CA ASP A 391 7.21 -6.36 16.07
C ASP A 391 5.81 -5.80 15.69
N ASP A 392 5.76 -4.74 14.88
CA ASP A 392 4.50 -4.18 14.41
C ASP A 392 3.72 -5.16 13.50
N VAL A 393 4.41 -5.90 12.65
CA VAL A 393 3.79 -6.91 11.79
C VAL A 393 3.18 -8.05 12.62
N VAL A 394 3.97 -8.64 13.52
CA VAL A 394 3.58 -9.84 14.27
C VAL A 394 2.54 -9.53 15.35
N TYR A 395 2.67 -8.39 16.05
CA TYR A 395 1.85 -8.11 17.24
C TYR A 395 0.75 -7.07 17.03
N LYS A 396 0.74 -6.34 15.91
CA LYS A 396 -0.29 -5.33 15.64
C LYS A 396 -1.04 -5.59 14.32
N ARG A 397 -0.33 -5.88 13.23
CA ARG A 397 -0.94 -6.01 11.90
C ARG A 397 -1.62 -7.36 11.70
N LEU A 398 -0.87 -8.46 11.80
CA LEU A 398 -1.38 -9.80 11.52
C LEU A 398 -2.50 -10.25 12.49
N PRO A 399 -2.44 -9.98 13.80
CA PRO A 399 -3.51 -10.35 14.72
C PRO A 399 -4.74 -9.44 14.66
N ASN A 400 -4.71 -8.35 13.89
CA ASN A 400 -5.79 -7.36 13.84
C ASN A 400 -7.09 -7.97 13.27
N PRO A 401 -8.15 -8.15 14.09
CA PRO A 401 -9.35 -8.86 13.69
C PRO A 401 -10.21 -8.07 12.67
N PHE A 402 -9.95 -6.78 12.52
CA PHE A 402 -10.65 -5.90 11.59
C PHE A 402 -10.05 -5.93 10.18
N MET A 403 -8.88 -6.54 10.00
CA MET A 403 -8.29 -6.65 8.66
C MET A 403 -8.91 -7.84 7.91
N PRO A 404 -9.53 -7.61 6.73
CA PRO A 404 -10.27 -8.64 6.01
C PRO A 404 -9.36 -9.55 5.18
N ASP A 405 -8.17 -9.88 5.70
CA ASP A 405 -7.20 -10.71 5.00
C ASP A 405 -7.47 -12.20 5.23
N THR A 406 -7.35 -12.96 4.13
CA THR A 406 -7.50 -14.41 4.14
C THR A 406 -6.22 -15.08 3.65
N PRO A 407 -5.86 -16.27 4.16
CA PRO A 407 -4.74 -17.06 3.65
C PRO A 407 -4.82 -17.26 2.13
N GLN A 408 -6.01 -17.55 1.61
CA GLN A 408 -6.25 -17.79 0.19
C GLN A 408 -5.93 -16.55 -0.68
N ARG A 409 -6.30 -15.36 -0.22
CA ARG A 409 -5.96 -14.11 -0.92
C ARG A 409 -4.45 -13.86 -0.95
N ILE A 410 -3.78 -14.13 0.16
CA ILE A 410 -2.33 -13.94 0.26
C ILE A 410 -1.56 -15.01 -0.52
N ALA A 411 -2.09 -16.23 -0.61
CA ALA A 411 -1.50 -17.32 -1.40
C ALA A 411 -1.62 -17.13 -2.92
N THR A 412 -2.43 -16.15 -3.42
CA THR A 412 -2.43 -15.78 -4.85
C THR A 412 -1.02 -15.43 -5.31
N ASP A 413 -0.64 -15.88 -6.51
CA ASP A 413 0.67 -15.61 -7.15
C ASP A 413 1.89 -16.01 -6.29
N THR A 414 1.81 -17.05 -5.47
CA THR A 414 2.91 -17.45 -4.58
C THR A 414 4.16 -17.85 -5.36
N SER A 415 4.03 -18.51 -6.52
CA SER A 415 5.16 -18.87 -7.39
C SER A 415 6.01 -17.66 -7.79
N GLN A 416 5.39 -16.47 -7.94
CA GLN A 416 6.06 -15.23 -8.29
C GLN A 416 6.72 -14.53 -7.09
N LYS A 417 6.50 -15.05 -5.89
CA LYS A 417 6.90 -14.43 -4.62
C LYS A 417 8.04 -15.16 -3.92
N LEU A 418 8.15 -16.47 -4.13
CA LEU A 418 9.07 -17.32 -3.38
C LEU A 418 10.54 -16.93 -3.58
N ALA A 419 10.94 -16.61 -4.82
CA ALA A 419 12.29 -16.17 -5.14
C ALA A 419 12.72 -14.95 -4.33
N ILE A 420 11.90 -13.88 -4.33
CA ILE A 420 12.24 -12.62 -3.67
C ILE A 420 12.07 -12.68 -2.16
N ARG A 421 11.14 -13.51 -1.65
CA ARG A 421 10.82 -13.57 -0.22
C ARG A 421 11.68 -14.55 0.57
N PHE A 422 12.13 -15.63 -0.05
CA PHE A 422 12.92 -16.68 0.60
C PHE A 422 14.24 -16.95 -0.12
N GLY A 423 14.24 -16.98 -1.47
CA GLY A 423 15.45 -17.18 -2.25
C GLY A 423 16.51 -16.10 -1.97
N GLU A 424 16.09 -14.84 -1.84
CA GLU A 424 17.03 -13.76 -1.50
C GLU A 424 17.64 -13.95 -0.10
N THR A 425 16.86 -14.39 0.89
CA THR A 425 17.39 -14.72 2.23
C THR A 425 18.44 -15.81 2.16
N VAL A 426 18.21 -16.89 1.39
CA VAL A 426 19.18 -17.97 1.21
C VAL A 426 20.46 -17.47 0.54
N LYS A 427 20.36 -16.65 -0.50
CA LYS A 427 21.51 -16.03 -1.18
C LYS A 427 22.32 -15.13 -0.24
N GLU A 428 21.66 -14.35 0.59
CA GLU A 428 22.32 -13.49 1.57
C GLU A 428 23.07 -14.30 2.65
N TYR A 429 22.50 -15.44 3.10
CA TYR A 429 23.22 -16.37 3.97
C TYR A 429 24.50 -16.87 3.31
N GLN A 430 24.43 -17.30 2.05
CA GLN A 430 25.58 -17.75 1.29
C GLN A 430 26.62 -16.63 1.11
N ALA A 431 26.18 -15.44 0.73
CA ALA A 431 27.05 -14.29 0.51
C ALA A 431 27.78 -13.85 1.80
N LYS A 432 27.14 -14.00 2.96
CA LYS A 432 27.74 -13.70 4.27
C LYS A 432 28.48 -14.88 4.89
N GLY A 433 28.55 -16.03 4.22
CA GLY A 433 29.19 -17.24 4.75
C GLY A 433 28.50 -17.82 5.99
N LEU A 434 27.20 -17.56 6.17
CA LEU A 434 26.42 -18.10 7.27
C LEU A 434 25.99 -19.54 6.97
N ASP A 435 25.87 -20.35 8.03
CA ASP A 435 25.45 -21.74 7.90
C ASP A 435 23.97 -21.85 7.56
N LEU A 436 23.65 -22.38 6.37
CA LEU A 436 22.29 -22.67 5.93
C LEU A 436 21.60 -23.72 6.79
N GLY A 437 22.33 -24.54 7.54
CA GLY A 437 21.78 -25.48 8.51
C GLY A 437 21.00 -24.81 9.66
N ASN A 438 21.20 -23.51 9.87
CA ASN A 438 20.42 -22.71 10.86
C ASN A 438 19.02 -22.36 10.37
N LEU A 439 18.75 -22.45 9.07
CA LEU A 439 17.43 -22.25 8.48
C LEU A 439 16.57 -23.49 8.75
N LYS A 440 15.59 -23.38 9.64
CA LYS A 440 14.67 -24.46 10.00
C LYS A 440 13.28 -24.22 9.40
N VAL A 441 12.84 -22.95 9.39
CA VAL A 441 11.52 -22.56 8.88
C VAL A 441 11.52 -22.43 7.38
N ILE A 442 12.55 -21.83 6.76
CA ILE A 442 12.60 -21.65 5.31
C ILE A 442 12.43 -22.97 4.54
N PRO A 443 13.15 -24.08 4.86
CA PRO A 443 12.91 -25.37 4.21
C PRO A 443 11.45 -25.85 4.35
N VAL A 444 10.83 -25.63 5.50
CA VAL A 444 9.42 -26.00 5.72
C VAL A 444 8.48 -25.11 4.91
N VAL A 445 8.78 -23.82 4.74
CA VAL A 445 8.00 -22.94 3.85
C VAL A 445 8.02 -23.42 2.40
N LEU A 446 9.21 -23.76 1.88
CA LEU A 446 9.36 -24.25 0.51
C LEU A 446 8.59 -25.57 0.33
N ALA A 447 8.76 -26.49 1.26
CA ALA A 447 8.06 -27.78 1.30
C ALA A 447 6.53 -27.60 1.46
N SER A 448 6.07 -26.66 2.26
CA SER A 448 4.64 -26.39 2.45
C SER A 448 3.98 -25.89 1.16
N TRP A 449 4.66 -25.06 0.36
CA TRP A 449 4.11 -24.66 -0.92
C TRP A 449 4.02 -25.84 -1.91
N ILE A 450 5.00 -26.74 -1.95
CA ILE A 450 4.90 -27.98 -2.75
C ILE A 450 3.72 -28.84 -2.23
N ARG A 451 3.55 -28.95 -0.91
CA ARG A 451 2.44 -29.68 -0.30
C ARG A 451 1.08 -29.03 -0.60
N TYR A 452 1.02 -27.70 -0.63
CA TYR A 452 -0.16 -26.92 -1.01
C TYR A 452 -0.61 -27.23 -2.44
N LEU A 453 0.33 -27.40 -3.39
CA LEU A 453 0.04 -27.74 -4.78
C LEU A 453 -0.70 -29.08 -4.94
N LEU A 454 -0.69 -29.97 -3.94
CA LEU A 454 -1.50 -31.20 -3.99
C LEU A 454 -3.01 -30.90 -3.87
N ALA A 455 -3.41 -29.67 -3.55
CA ALA A 455 -4.80 -29.23 -3.40
C ALA A 455 -5.59 -30.07 -2.38
N VAL A 456 -4.92 -30.56 -1.33
CA VAL A 456 -5.50 -31.40 -0.26
C VAL A 456 -5.07 -30.83 1.09
N ASP A 457 -6.05 -30.61 1.98
CA ASP A 457 -5.84 -30.08 3.33
C ASP A 457 -5.11 -31.09 4.25
N ASP A 458 -4.87 -30.70 5.50
CA ASP A 458 -4.20 -31.56 6.47
C ASP A 458 -5.05 -32.78 6.90
N ASN A 459 -6.35 -32.79 6.64
CA ASN A 459 -7.27 -33.90 6.91
C ASN A 459 -7.50 -34.82 5.70
N GLY A 460 -6.97 -34.46 4.53
CA GLY A 460 -7.16 -35.23 3.30
C GLY A 460 -8.34 -34.75 2.45
N ASN A 461 -8.97 -33.62 2.77
CA ASN A 461 -10.06 -33.06 1.97
C ASN A 461 -9.50 -32.16 0.84
N PRO A 462 -10.11 -32.20 -0.35
CA PRO A 462 -9.70 -31.31 -1.44
C PRO A 462 -10.08 -29.86 -1.13
N PHE A 463 -9.24 -28.91 -1.59
CA PHE A 463 -9.53 -27.48 -1.58
C PHE A 463 -9.09 -26.84 -2.91
N GLU A 464 -9.63 -25.65 -3.21
CA GLU A 464 -9.29 -24.90 -4.41
C GLU A 464 -7.99 -24.11 -4.21
N LEU A 465 -7.04 -24.25 -5.14
CA LEU A 465 -5.82 -23.46 -5.15
C LEU A 465 -6.12 -22.01 -5.50
N SER A 466 -5.41 -21.09 -4.86
CA SER A 466 -5.48 -19.67 -5.22
C SER A 466 -4.88 -19.45 -6.62
N PRO A 467 -5.38 -18.45 -7.39
CA PRO A 467 -4.84 -18.14 -8.72
C PRO A 467 -3.33 -17.89 -8.67
N ASP A 468 -2.59 -18.57 -9.56
CA ASP A 468 -1.14 -18.46 -9.64
C ASP A 468 -0.67 -18.79 -11.08
N PRO A 469 0.11 -17.90 -11.74
CA PRO A 469 0.51 -18.08 -13.14
C PRO A 469 1.31 -19.37 -13.42
N LEU A 470 2.06 -19.87 -12.43
CA LEU A 470 2.87 -21.07 -12.59
C LEU A 470 2.28 -22.31 -11.90
N ALA A 471 1.09 -22.21 -11.26
CA ALA A 471 0.49 -23.30 -10.51
C ALA A 471 0.31 -24.57 -11.37
N GLU A 472 -0.20 -24.44 -12.60
CA GLU A 472 -0.41 -25.56 -13.51
C GLU A 472 0.91 -26.26 -13.89
N SER A 473 1.94 -25.48 -14.24
CA SER A 473 3.26 -26.04 -14.59
C SER A 473 3.96 -26.66 -13.38
N ALA A 474 3.87 -26.04 -12.21
CA ALA A 474 4.43 -26.56 -10.96
C ALA A 474 3.70 -27.83 -10.48
N HIS A 475 2.36 -27.89 -10.65
CA HIS A 475 1.59 -29.10 -10.37
C HIS A 475 1.98 -30.25 -11.31
N ALA A 476 2.24 -29.98 -12.59
CA ALA A 476 2.73 -30.98 -13.53
C ALA A 476 4.12 -31.52 -13.14
N ASP A 477 4.97 -30.72 -12.48
CA ASP A 477 6.28 -31.16 -12.00
C ASP A 477 6.20 -32.17 -10.83
N ILE A 478 5.07 -32.23 -10.13
CA ILE A 478 4.80 -33.14 -9.00
C ILE A 478 3.66 -34.14 -9.27
N ALA A 479 3.23 -34.29 -10.54
CA ALA A 479 2.04 -35.09 -10.90
C ALA A 479 2.08 -36.57 -10.45
N GLY A 480 3.28 -37.12 -10.15
CA GLY A 480 3.42 -38.48 -9.62
C GLY A 480 3.22 -38.62 -8.11
N ILE A 481 3.13 -37.49 -7.38
CA ILE A 481 3.06 -37.48 -5.93
C ILE A 481 1.59 -37.51 -5.48
N LYS A 482 1.29 -38.36 -4.50
CA LYS A 482 -0.05 -38.47 -3.92
C LYS A 482 -0.03 -38.23 -2.42
N PHE A 483 -1.11 -37.67 -1.92
CA PHE A 483 -1.31 -37.50 -0.48
C PHE A 483 -1.21 -38.83 0.26
N ALA A 484 -0.55 -38.81 1.42
CA ALA A 484 -0.31 -39.96 2.29
C ALA A 484 0.44 -41.13 1.64
N GLN A 485 1.21 -40.87 0.58
CA GLN A 485 2.09 -41.89 -0.02
C GLN A 485 3.56 -41.46 0.10
N PRO A 486 4.45 -42.36 0.51
CA PRO A 486 5.89 -42.06 0.60
C PRO A 486 6.47 -41.80 -0.79
N LEU A 487 7.48 -40.92 -0.84
CA LEU A 487 8.27 -40.72 -2.05
C LEU A 487 9.09 -41.98 -2.38
N LYS A 488 9.29 -42.22 -3.67
CA LYS A 488 10.12 -43.32 -4.19
C LYS A 488 11.55 -42.88 -4.49
N GLY A 489 11.83 -41.57 -4.39
CA GLY A 489 13.09 -40.92 -4.66
C GLY A 489 13.12 -40.22 -6.03
N GLY A 490 13.49 -38.95 -6.03
CA GLY A 490 13.62 -38.12 -7.25
C GLY A 490 12.33 -37.47 -7.76
N GLU A 491 11.16 -37.74 -7.14
CA GLU A 491 9.89 -37.14 -7.61
C GLU A 491 9.81 -35.62 -7.38
N LEU A 492 10.61 -35.07 -6.47
CA LEU A 492 10.71 -33.64 -6.24
C LEU A 492 11.81 -32.97 -7.06
N ASP A 493 12.68 -33.71 -7.75
CA ASP A 493 13.87 -33.15 -8.41
C ASP A 493 13.50 -32.09 -9.44
N LYS A 494 12.40 -32.29 -10.16
CA LYS A 494 11.92 -31.38 -11.20
C LYS A 494 11.48 -30.05 -10.63
N ILE A 495 10.64 -30.05 -9.62
CA ILE A 495 10.18 -28.83 -8.95
C ILE A 495 11.32 -28.15 -8.20
N LEU A 496 12.21 -28.87 -7.53
CA LEU A 496 13.32 -28.31 -6.78
C LEU A 496 14.39 -27.65 -7.68
N SER A 497 14.47 -28.00 -8.96
CA SER A 497 15.36 -27.37 -9.94
C SER A 497 14.81 -26.07 -10.55
N ARG A 498 13.57 -25.67 -10.26
CA ARG A 498 12.87 -24.49 -10.81
C ARG A 498 13.43 -23.17 -10.25
N GLU A 499 14.49 -22.65 -10.87
CA GLU A 499 15.09 -21.36 -10.47
C GLU A 499 14.16 -20.18 -10.69
N ASP A 500 13.23 -20.27 -11.63
CA ASP A 500 12.20 -19.26 -11.88
C ASP A 500 11.19 -19.12 -10.72
N ILE A 501 11.02 -20.16 -9.91
CA ILE A 501 10.16 -20.18 -8.73
C ILE A 501 10.95 -19.85 -7.46
N TRP A 502 12.08 -20.52 -7.27
CA TRP A 502 12.85 -20.41 -6.01
C TRP A 502 13.90 -19.30 -6.01
N GLY A 503 14.27 -18.77 -7.18
CA GLY A 503 15.35 -17.80 -7.34
C GLY A 503 16.76 -18.41 -7.30
N TYR A 504 16.87 -19.71 -7.03
CA TYR A 504 18.09 -20.51 -7.03
C TYR A 504 17.74 -22.00 -7.21
N ASN A 505 18.73 -22.82 -7.52
CA ASN A 505 18.51 -24.26 -7.67
C ASN A 505 18.50 -24.95 -6.30
N VAL A 506 17.33 -25.28 -5.78
CA VAL A 506 17.17 -25.95 -4.48
C VAL A 506 17.73 -27.37 -4.53
N LEU A 507 17.59 -28.07 -5.67
CA LEU A 507 18.05 -29.46 -5.85
C LEU A 507 19.56 -29.63 -5.62
N THR A 508 20.36 -28.62 -5.98
CA THR A 508 21.80 -28.61 -5.80
C THR A 508 22.28 -27.85 -4.57
N SER A 509 21.35 -27.28 -3.80
CA SER A 509 21.65 -26.49 -2.61
C SER A 509 21.80 -27.38 -1.36
N PRO A 510 22.48 -26.89 -0.32
CA PRO A 510 22.54 -27.57 1.00
C PRO A 510 21.16 -27.74 1.67
N LEU A 511 20.12 -27.03 1.23
CA LEU A 511 18.77 -27.13 1.79
C LEU A 511 17.94 -28.25 1.18
N LYS A 512 18.41 -28.93 0.13
CA LYS A 512 17.69 -30.00 -0.58
C LYS A 512 17.09 -31.02 0.38
N ASP A 513 17.92 -31.63 1.19
CA ASP A 513 17.50 -32.73 2.06
C ASP A 513 16.53 -32.27 3.16
N ALA A 514 16.71 -31.04 3.66
CA ALA A 514 15.78 -30.44 4.64
C ALA A 514 14.40 -30.18 4.01
N VAL A 515 14.34 -29.70 2.76
CA VAL A 515 13.07 -29.47 2.04
C VAL A 515 12.36 -30.80 1.76
N ILE A 516 13.10 -31.82 1.27
CA ILE A 516 12.53 -33.15 0.99
C ILE A 516 11.99 -33.78 2.30
N SER A 517 12.76 -33.77 3.36
CA SER A 517 12.36 -34.32 4.67
C SER A 517 11.13 -33.60 5.24
N ALA A 518 11.07 -32.27 5.12
CA ALA A 518 9.90 -31.49 5.55
C ALA A 518 8.66 -31.84 4.71
N PHE A 519 8.80 -32.00 3.40
CA PHE A 519 7.71 -32.41 2.52
C PHE A 519 7.20 -33.83 2.89
N GLU A 520 8.09 -34.81 3.03
CA GLU A 520 7.74 -36.18 3.42
C GLU A 520 6.99 -36.20 4.77
N SER A 521 7.48 -35.42 5.74
CA SER A 521 6.85 -35.28 7.05
C SER A 521 5.43 -34.72 6.94
N MET A 522 5.21 -33.67 6.12
CA MET A 522 3.89 -33.07 5.91
C MET A 522 2.97 -33.93 5.04
N ASN A 523 3.51 -34.79 4.20
CA ASN A 523 2.73 -35.68 3.33
C ASN A 523 2.46 -37.06 3.94
N ALA A 524 2.84 -37.31 5.18
CA ALA A 524 2.71 -38.63 5.83
C ALA A 524 1.26 -39.05 6.10
N GLY A 525 0.29 -38.16 6.00
CA GLY A 525 -1.14 -38.46 6.18
C GLY A 525 -1.88 -37.37 6.97
N PRO A 526 -3.14 -37.64 7.36
CA PRO A 526 -3.93 -36.67 8.12
C PRO A 526 -3.26 -36.19 9.41
N GLY A 527 -3.28 -34.86 9.66
CA GLY A 527 -2.65 -34.21 10.81
C GLY A 527 -1.13 -34.08 10.71
N ALA A 528 -0.52 -34.50 9.61
CA ALA A 528 0.92 -34.49 9.42
C ALA A 528 1.51 -33.10 9.27
N VAL A 529 0.78 -32.18 8.65
CA VAL A 529 1.21 -30.78 8.49
C VAL A 529 1.26 -30.09 9.85
N ARG A 530 0.24 -30.27 10.67
CA ARG A 530 0.20 -29.76 12.06
C ARG A 530 1.36 -30.31 12.89
N LYS A 531 1.63 -31.61 12.83
CA LYS A 531 2.75 -32.24 13.54
C LYS A 531 4.10 -31.69 13.08
N THR A 532 4.28 -31.49 11.77
CA THR A 532 5.52 -30.95 11.21
C THR A 532 5.72 -29.51 11.64
N LEU A 533 4.66 -28.67 11.59
CA LEU A 533 4.71 -27.31 12.09
C LEU A 533 5.17 -27.27 13.55
N HIS A 534 4.52 -28.03 14.43
CA HIS A 534 4.87 -28.12 15.85
C HIS A 534 6.33 -28.56 16.06
N ALA A 535 6.78 -29.60 15.37
CA ALA A 535 8.15 -30.08 15.46
C ALA A 535 9.20 -29.08 14.95
N THR A 536 8.84 -28.22 14.02
CA THR A 536 9.75 -27.20 13.47
C THR A 536 10.08 -26.10 14.48
N ILE A 537 9.16 -25.83 15.40
CA ILE A 537 9.27 -24.71 16.36
C ILE A 537 9.51 -25.20 17.82
N ALA A 538 9.47 -26.51 18.07
CA ALA A 538 9.83 -27.12 19.34
C ALA A 538 11.36 -27.12 19.53
#